data_184a07fbe81f2a83650d762779a387bc
#
_entry.id   184a07fbe81f2a83650d762779a387bc
#
_cell.length_a   1.000
_cell.length_b   1.000
_cell.length_c   1.000
_cell.angle_alpha   90.00
_cell.angle_beta   90.00
_cell.angle_gamma   90.00
#
_symmetry.space_group_name_H-M   'P 1'
#
loop_
_entity.id
_entity.type
_entity.pdbx_description
1 polymer ?
#
loop_
_entity_poly.entity_id
_entity_poly.type
_entity_poly.pdbx_seq_one_letter_code
_entity_poly.pdbx_strand_id
1 'polypeptide(L)'
;KVSTMNKILEAILSDIKNLIKIDNPKKFILSNIPYLSFLYIGNIFSKHINSYVGGDIIDRITVGISDIGTLSYIPSLNPRDLLVGISVAGLVKLIVYSKGKNKKKYRQGKEYGSARWGESKDIAPYIDPKFENNVLITNTERLTMNSRPKNPKYARNKNVLVIGGSGSGKTRFYVKPNLMQMHSSYVVTDPKGTLVLECGKMLYENGYDIKILNTINFKKSMKYNPFAYLRSEKDILKLVQTIIANTKGDGEKAGEDFWVKAEKLYYTALIGYIYYEAPEKEKNFKTLLDMIDASEVREDDETYMNPIDRLFEALEKKDPSHFAVKQYKKYKLAAGKTAKSILISCGARLAPFDIRELRELMSEDELELDKIGDRKTALFVIISDTDDTFNFVVSIMYSQLFNLLCDKADDVYGGRLPVHVRCLLDEFANIGLIPKFEKLIATIRSREISASIILQAQSQLKAIYKDHADTIVGNCDSTLFLGGKEKTTVKELSETLGKETIDLYNTSETRSNQKSFGLNYQKTGKELMSQDEITVMDGGKCIYQLRGVRPFLSDKFDITKHKNYRLLEDYDKNNLFDVEEYLTNRDKVKLKSSYKINRLNI
;
A
#
# COMPACT_ATOMS: atom_id res chain seq x y z
N LYS A 1 23.85 54.94 7.32
CA LYS A 1 24.35 54.78 5.92
C LYS A 1 25.60 53.88 5.85
N VAL A 2 26.56 53.96 6.80
CA VAL A 2 27.77 53.11 6.79
C VAL A 2 27.45 51.63 7.13
N SER A 3 26.50 51.35 8.04
CA SER A 3 26.07 50.00 8.42
C SER A 3 25.37 49.24 7.26
N THR A 4 24.65 49.97 6.39
CA THR A 4 23.94 49.34 5.26
C THR A 4 24.93 49.00 4.14
N MET A 5 25.95 49.81 3.94
CA MET A 5 27.01 49.61 2.94
C MET A 5 27.91 48.42 3.32
N ASN A 6 28.23 48.24 4.61
CA ASN A 6 28.98 47.07 5.09
C ASN A 6 28.19 45.76 4.93
N LYS A 7 26.88 45.76 5.20
CA LYS A 7 26.02 44.56 4.96
C LYS A 7 25.92 44.19 3.49
N ILE A 8 25.88 45.18 2.61
CA ILE A 8 25.89 44.95 1.15
C ILE A 8 27.26 44.42 0.70
N LEU A 9 28.35 44.93 1.26
CA LEU A 9 29.70 44.44 0.96
C LEU A 9 29.93 43.00 1.46
N GLU A 10 29.45 42.67 2.65
CA GLU A 10 29.52 41.30 3.20
C GLU A 10 28.67 40.33 2.37
N ALA A 11 27.49 40.74 1.94
CA ALA A 11 26.65 39.92 1.04
C ALA A 11 27.34 39.69 -0.30
N ILE A 12 27.92 40.71 -0.90
CA ILE A 12 28.69 40.59 -2.14
C ILE A 12 29.93 39.72 -1.96
N LEU A 13 30.66 39.85 -0.86
CA LEU A 13 31.82 39.01 -0.54
C LEU A 13 31.44 37.56 -0.27
N SER A 14 30.28 37.32 0.37
CA SER A 14 29.71 35.98 0.58
C SER A 14 29.33 35.35 -0.78
N ASP A 15 28.68 36.11 -1.66
CA ASP A 15 28.31 35.64 -2.99
C ASP A 15 29.54 35.38 -3.87
N ILE A 16 30.58 36.19 -3.75
CA ILE A 16 31.87 35.96 -4.42
C ILE A 16 32.58 34.72 -3.88
N LYS A 17 32.57 34.50 -2.56
CA LYS A 17 33.08 33.22 -1.97
C LYS A 17 32.32 31.99 -2.42
N ASN A 18 31.00 32.07 -2.57
CA ASN A 18 30.18 30.98 -3.08
C ASN A 18 30.36 30.74 -4.57
N LEU A 19 30.67 31.79 -5.35
CA LEU A 19 31.03 31.72 -6.78
C LEU A 19 32.41 31.06 -7.02
N ILE A 20 33.32 31.08 -6.04
CA ILE A 20 34.70 30.52 -6.13
C ILE A 20 34.80 29.10 -5.59
N LYS A 21 33.69 28.45 -5.16
CA LYS A 21 33.68 26.99 -4.92
C LYS A 21 33.85 26.26 -6.25
N ILE A 22 35.12 25.95 -6.58
CA ILE A 22 35.50 25.21 -7.78
C ILE A 22 35.31 23.71 -7.49
N ASP A 23 34.10 23.20 -7.67
CA ASP A 23 33.80 21.76 -7.52
C ASP A 23 34.47 20.90 -8.61
N ASN A 24 34.86 21.51 -9.72
CA ASN A 24 35.59 20.85 -10.80
C ASN A 24 36.49 21.85 -11.58
N PRO A 25 37.83 21.84 -11.34
CA PRO A 25 38.75 22.80 -11.95
C PRO A 25 38.79 22.71 -13.49
N LYS A 26 38.62 21.53 -14.06
CA LYS A 26 38.58 21.36 -15.53
C LYS A 26 37.37 22.07 -16.15
N LYS A 27 36.18 21.92 -15.51
CA LYS A 27 34.97 22.60 -15.99
C LYS A 27 35.04 24.10 -15.84
N PHE A 28 35.67 24.58 -14.76
CA PHE A 28 35.90 26.01 -14.54
C PHE A 28 36.79 26.61 -15.63
N ILE A 29 37.93 25.99 -15.94
CA ILE A 29 38.86 26.44 -16.99
C ILE A 29 38.15 26.47 -18.35
N LEU A 30 37.52 25.35 -18.76
CA LEU A 30 36.80 25.25 -20.03
C LEU A 30 35.72 26.32 -20.20
N SER A 31 34.96 26.60 -19.14
CA SER A 31 33.88 27.61 -19.20
C SER A 31 34.38 29.06 -19.26
N ASN A 32 35.66 29.32 -18.92
CA ASN A 32 36.23 30.65 -18.95
C ASN A 32 37.11 30.94 -20.19
N ILE A 33 37.49 29.93 -20.98
CA ILE A 33 38.26 30.09 -22.21
C ILE A 33 37.69 31.20 -23.16
N PRO A 34 36.37 31.24 -23.44
CA PRO A 34 35.81 32.27 -24.31
C PRO A 34 36.04 33.70 -23.79
N TYR A 35 36.11 33.89 -22.47
CA TYR A 35 36.27 35.20 -21.86
C TYR A 35 37.72 35.68 -21.91
N LEU A 36 38.71 34.78 -22.09
CA LEU A 36 40.11 35.14 -22.35
C LEU A 36 40.27 35.90 -23.69
N SER A 37 39.46 35.56 -24.70
CA SER A 37 39.42 36.27 -25.97
C SER A 37 38.99 37.74 -25.79
N PHE A 38 37.96 37.96 -24.93
CA PHE A 38 37.49 39.32 -24.63
C PHE A 38 38.48 40.09 -23.76
N LEU A 39 39.22 39.45 -22.87
CA LEU A 39 40.32 40.06 -22.12
C LEU A 39 41.40 40.52 -23.08
N TYR A 40 41.81 39.67 -24.03
CA TYR A 40 42.81 39.99 -25.04
C TYR A 40 42.37 41.16 -25.93
N ILE A 41 41.14 41.13 -26.44
CA ILE A 41 40.58 42.22 -27.27
C ILE A 41 40.57 43.55 -26.50
N GLY A 42 40.07 43.52 -25.25
CA GLY A 42 40.00 44.71 -24.40
C GLY A 42 41.36 45.27 -24.07
N ASN A 43 42.37 44.41 -23.86
CA ASN A 43 43.76 44.84 -23.61
C ASN A 43 44.39 45.51 -24.83
N ILE A 44 44.30 44.93 -26.03
CA ILE A 44 44.81 45.49 -27.28
C ILE A 44 44.14 46.80 -27.62
N PHE A 45 42.80 46.86 -27.47
CA PHE A 45 42.02 48.05 -27.72
C PHE A 45 42.42 49.19 -26.78
N SER A 46 42.61 48.91 -25.49
CA SER A 46 43.10 49.88 -24.51
C SER A 46 44.49 50.38 -24.86
N LYS A 47 45.43 49.48 -25.22
CA LYS A 47 46.78 49.87 -25.70
C LYS A 47 46.73 50.80 -26.92
N HIS A 48 45.88 50.50 -27.89
CA HIS A 48 45.71 51.26 -29.10
C HIS A 48 45.20 52.68 -28.80
N ILE A 49 44.13 52.80 -27.97
CA ILE A 49 43.62 54.11 -27.57
C ILE A 49 44.66 54.92 -26.78
N ASN A 50 45.40 54.26 -25.88
CA ASN A 50 46.41 54.94 -25.06
C ASN A 50 47.68 55.29 -25.83
N SER A 51 47.89 54.84 -27.09
CA SER A 51 49.00 55.22 -27.94
C SER A 51 48.81 56.63 -28.56
N TYR A 52 47.59 57.15 -28.58
CA TYR A 52 47.32 58.50 -29.05
C TYR A 52 47.58 59.55 -27.97
N VAL A 53 48.47 60.50 -28.25
CA VAL A 53 48.88 61.55 -27.33
C VAL A 53 48.16 62.86 -27.72
N GLY A 54 47.30 63.39 -26.80
CA GLY A 54 46.52 64.61 -26.98
C GLY A 54 45.02 64.42 -27.03
N GLY A 55 44.21 65.44 -26.75
CA GLY A 55 42.75 65.40 -26.74
C GLY A 55 42.14 64.73 -25.50
N ASP A 56 40.82 64.85 -25.38
CA ASP A 56 40.05 64.24 -24.32
C ASP A 56 39.89 62.68 -24.51
N ILE A 57 39.45 61.95 -23.50
CA ILE A 57 39.25 60.48 -23.57
C ILE A 57 38.31 60.11 -24.73
N ILE A 58 37.30 60.95 -25.00
CA ILE A 58 36.32 60.73 -26.07
C ILE A 58 36.98 60.85 -27.42
N ASP A 59 37.86 61.86 -27.60
CA ASP A 59 38.61 62.08 -28.82
C ASP A 59 39.54 60.91 -29.12
N ARG A 60 40.25 60.39 -28.12
CA ARG A 60 41.14 59.24 -28.27
C ARG A 60 40.38 57.96 -28.64
N ILE A 61 39.19 57.78 -28.09
CA ILE A 61 38.33 56.63 -28.43
C ILE A 61 37.85 56.74 -29.88
N THR A 62 37.45 57.97 -30.29
CA THR A 62 36.95 58.21 -31.64
C THR A 62 38.04 58.04 -32.71
N VAL A 63 39.24 58.56 -32.47
CA VAL A 63 40.41 58.36 -33.35
C VAL A 63 40.82 56.85 -33.33
N GLY A 64 40.87 56.19 -32.17
CA GLY A 64 41.21 54.77 -32.05
C GLY A 64 40.25 53.87 -32.79
N ILE A 65 38.95 54.20 -32.84
CA ILE A 65 37.94 53.45 -33.61
C ILE A 65 38.11 53.74 -35.13
N SER A 66 38.40 54.99 -35.53
CA SER A 66 38.58 55.33 -36.95
C SER A 66 39.82 54.69 -37.56
N ASP A 67 40.85 54.43 -36.75
CA ASP A 67 42.13 53.88 -37.17
C ASP A 67 42.38 52.43 -36.76
N ILE A 68 41.31 51.69 -36.71
CA ILE A 68 41.30 50.26 -36.21
C ILE A 68 42.19 49.36 -37.08
N GLY A 69 42.51 49.78 -38.32
CA GLY A 69 43.37 49.03 -39.23
C GLY A 69 44.86 49.03 -38.82
N THR A 70 45.29 49.90 -37.92
CA THR A 70 46.67 50.01 -37.42
C THR A 70 46.87 49.29 -36.07
N LEU A 71 45.90 48.53 -35.65
CA LEU A 71 45.83 47.85 -34.35
C LEU A 71 46.96 46.84 -34.17
N SER A 72 47.78 47.03 -33.14
CA SER A 72 48.84 46.06 -32.80
C SER A 72 48.29 44.83 -32.14
N TYR A 73 48.54 43.65 -32.70
CA TYR A 73 48.06 42.34 -32.12
C TYR A 73 48.90 41.84 -30.92
N ILE A 74 49.96 42.59 -30.54
CA ILE A 74 50.79 42.24 -29.39
C ILE A 74 50.17 42.81 -28.13
N PRO A 75 49.81 41.97 -27.12
CA PRO A 75 49.17 42.40 -25.89
C PRO A 75 50.13 43.34 -25.08
N SER A 76 49.53 44.26 -24.35
CA SER A 76 50.26 45.19 -23.47
C SER A 76 50.40 44.53 -22.07
N LEU A 77 51.58 44.64 -21.46
CA LEU A 77 51.84 44.30 -20.07
C LEU A 77 51.60 45.47 -19.11
N ASN A 78 51.15 46.64 -19.66
CA ASN A 78 50.83 47.79 -18.81
C ASN A 78 49.64 47.47 -17.90
N PRO A 79 49.73 47.73 -16.58
CA PRO A 79 48.64 47.40 -15.60
C PRO A 79 47.29 48.04 -15.97
N ARG A 80 47.30 49.25 -16.60
CA ARG A 80 46.04 49.90 -17.01
C ARG A 80 45.35 49.18 -18.16
N ASP A 81 46.09 48.69 -19.16
CA ASP A 81 45.53 47.98 -20.29
C ASP A 81 45.04 46.59 -19.88
N LEU A 82 45.74 45.90 -18.93
CA LEU A 82 45.30 44.65 -18.33
C LEU A 82 44.01 44.85 -17.55
N LEU A 83 43.87 45.94 -16.79
CA LEU A 83 42.69 46.25 -16.01
C LEU A 83 41.46 46.48 -16.89
N VAL A 84 41.64 47.19 -18.04
CA VAL A 84 40.57 47.35 -19.04
C VAL A 84 40.18 46.00 -19.65
N GLY A 85 41.15 45.17 -20.02
CA GLY A 85 40.89 43.83 -20.55
C GLY A 85 40.08 42.93 -19.57
N ILE A 86 40.48 42.93 -18.29
CA ILE A 86 39.74 42.20 -17.22
C ILE A 86 38.33 42.76 -17.07
N SER A 87 38.17 44.08 -17.12
CA SER A 87 36.85 44.74 -16.99
C SER A 87 35.92 44.38 -18.14
N VAL A 88 36.41 44.34 -19.37
CA VAL A 88 35.66 43.95 -20.57
C VAL A 88 35.25 42.47 -20.46
N ALA A 89 36.18 41.57 -20.11
CA ALA A 89 35.87 40.15 -19.92
C ALA A 89 34.83 39.92 -18.79
N GLY A 90 34.97 40.66 -17.69
CA GLY A 90 34.03 40.63 -16.56
C GLY A 90 32.63 41.13 -16.95
N LEU A 91 32.54 42.22 -17.69
CA LEU A 91 31.26 42.75 -18.21
C LEU A 91 30.57 41.76 -19.16
N VAL A 92 31.30 41.20 -20.12
CA VAL A 92 30.76 40.19 -21.03
C VAL A 92 30.28 38.95 -20.24
N LYS A 93 31.05 38.49 -19.27
CA LYS A 93 30.64 37.37 -18.39
C LYS A 93 29.40 37.72 -17.60
N LEU A 94 29.27 38.91 -17.08
CA LEU A 94 28.10 39.38 -16.33
C LEU A 94 26.85 39.47 -17.23
N ILE A 95 27.00 39.95 -18.46
CA ILE A 95 25.91 39.98 -19.46
C ILE A 95 25.46 38.55 -19.82
N VAL A 96 26.41 37.64 -20.05
CA VAL A 96 26.11 36.24 -20.37
C VAL A 96 25.44 35.54 -19.18
N TYR A 97 25.93 35.81 -17.96
CA TYR A 97 25.33 35.29 -16.72
C TYR A 97 23.89 35.80 -16.52
N SER A 98 23.67 37.11 -16.67
CA SER A 98 22.36 37.75 -16.56
C SER A 98 21.36 37.21 -17.60
N LYS A 99 21.80 37.10 -18.88
CA LYS A 99 20.98 36.46 -19.93
C LYS A 99 20.72 34.97 -19.63
N GLY A 100 21.71 34.26 -19.08
CA GLY A 100 21.56 32.85 -18.68
C GLY A 100 20.56 32.67 -17.54
N LYS A 101 20.57 33.57 -16.53
CA LYS A 101 19.65 33.55 -15.39
C LYS A 101 18.18 33.84 -15.81
N ASN A 102 18.00 34.69 -16.80
CA ASN A 102 16.69 35.07 -17.34
C ASN A 102 16.24 34.22 -18.53
N LYS A 103 17.00 33.18 -18.89
CA LYS A 103 16.66 32.29 -19.99
C LYS A 103 15.41 31.48 -19.62
N LYS A 104 14.33 31.68 -20.37
CA LYS A 104 13.13 30.84 -20.25
C LYS A 104 13.52 29.38 -20.39
N LYS A 105 13.16 28.56 -19.40
CA LYS A 105 13.42 27.11 -19.43
C LYS A 105 12.41 26.47 -20.38
N TYR A 106 12.79 26.28 -21.64
CA TYR A 106 11.99 25.49 -22.58
C TYR A 106 12.23 24.00 -22.33
N ARG A 107 11.15 23.27 -22.02
CA ARG A 107 11.16 21.79 -21.89
C ARG A 107 10.68 21.20 -23.21
N GLN A 108 11.50 21.22 -24.23
CA GLN A 108 11.15 20.75 -25.56
C GLN A 108 10.66 19.27 -25.52
N GLY A 109 9.47 19.01 -26.05
CA GLY A 109 8.82 17.69 -26.06
C GLY A 109 8.25 17.26 -24.71
N LYS A 110 8.20 18.16 -23.71
CA LYS A 110 7.67 17.89 -22.36
C LYS A 110 6.90 19.09 -21.80
N GLU A 111 6.42 19.95 -22.64
CA GLU A 111 5.79 21.22 -22.27
C GLU A 111 4.51 20.99 -21.46
N TYR A 112 3.72 19.98 -21.83
CA TYR A 112 2.44 19.63 -21.23
C TYR A 112 2.49 18.38 -20.37
N GLY A 113 3.51 17.53 -20.56
CA GLY A 113 3.70 16.32 -19.80
C GLY A 113 4.82 15.45 -20.34
N SER A 114 5.32 14.56 -19.50
CA SER A 114 6.43 13.64 -19.86
C SER A 114 6.04 12.18 -19.63
N ALA A 115 4.74 11.88 -19.58
CA ALA A 115 4.28 10.51 -19.45
C ALA A 115 4.73 9.67 -20.65
N ARG A 116 5.06 8.44 -20.40
CA ARG A 116 5.36 7.41 -21.41
C ARG A 116 5.17 6.04 -20.80
N TRP A 117 4.95 5.06 -21.62
CA TRP A 117 4.96 3.67 -21.20
C TRP A 117 6.38 3.25 -20.76
N GLY A 118 6.43 2.34 -19.79
CA GLY A 118 7.65 1.75 -19.28
C GLY A 118 8.22 0.72 -20.27
N GLU A 119 9.53 0.55 -20.19
CA GLU A 119 10.29 -0.44 -20.96
C GLU A 119 10.92 -1.47 -20.02
N SER A 120 11.39 -2.61 -20.55
CA SER A 120 12.02 -3.66 -19.76
C SER A 120 13.20 -3.16 -18.89
N LYS A 121 13.91 -2.13 -19.34
CA LYS A 121 15.00 -1.50 -18.55
C LYS A 121 14.49 -0.75 -17.32
N ASP A 122 13.25 -0.24 -17.33
CA ASP A 122 12.69 0.50 -16.21
C ASP A 122 12.31 -0.44 -15.05
N ILE A 123 11.88 -1.68 -15.34
CA ILE A 123 11.50 -2.69 -14.33
C ILE A 123 12.65 -3.63 -13.93
N ALA A 124 13.66 -3.81 -14.77
CA ALA A 124 14.75 -4.76 -14.54
C ALA A 124 15.40 -4.69 -13.13
N PRO A 125 15.64 -3.49 -12.53
CA PRO A 125 16.21 -3.39 -11.19
C PRO A 125 15.32 -3.96 -10.06
N TYR A 126 14.05 -4.23 -10.33
CA TYR A 126 13.05 -4.70 -9.37
C TYR A 126 12.72 -6.17 -9.52
N ILE A 127 13.34 -6.86 -10.48
CA ILE A 127 13.13 -8.28 -10.78
C ILE A 127 14.26 -9.09 -10.16
N ASP A 128 13.91 -10.22 -9.50
CA ASP A 128 14.90 -11.22 -9.10
C ASP A 128 15.25 -12.11 -10.30
N PRO A 129 16.55 -12.42 -10.53
CA PRO A 129 16.95 -13.30 -11.62
C PRO A 129 16.33 -14.70 -11.55
N LYS A 130 16.07 -15.20 -10.34
CA LYS A 130 15.35 -16.47 -10.15
C LYS A 130 13.87 -16.21 -10.26
N PHE A 131 13.21 -16.87 -11.22
CA PHE A 131 11.80 -16.71 -11.49
C PHE A 131 10.92 -16.90 -10.24
N GLU A 132 11.24 -17.91 -9.45
CA GLU A 132 10.49 -18.30 -8.26
C GLU A 132 10.52 -17.25 -7.14
N ASN A 133 11.54 -16.40 -7.11
CA ASN A 133 11.70 -15.38 -6.08
C ASN A 133 10.95 -14.07 -6.39
N ASN A 134 9.98 -14.13 -7.28
CA ASN A 134 9.22 -12.94 -7.69
C ASN A 134 7.72 -13.08 -7.42
N VAL A 135 7.11 -11.95 -7.12
CA VAL A 135 5.67 -11.74 -7.27
C VAL A 135 5.39 -11.57 -8.77
N LEU A 136 4.51 -12.37 -9.31
CA LEU A 136 4.07 -12.27 -10.71
C LEU A 136 2.98 -11.22 -10.83
N ILE A 137 3.19 -10.22 -11.68
CA ILE A 137 2.25 -9.12 -11.88
C ILE A 137 1.61 -9.23 -13.27
N THR A 138 2.46 -9.27 -14.31
CA THR A 138 2.03 -9.39 -15.70
C THR A 138 2.88 -10.47 -16.39
N ASN A 139 2.72 -10.63 -17.69
CA ASN A 139 3.55 -11.60 -18.43
C ASN A 139 5.05 -11.23 -18.42
N THR A 140 5.38 -9.96 -18.31
CA THR A 140 6.76 -9.44 -18.37
C THR A 140 7.23 -8.81 -17.06
N GLU A 141 6.37 -8.10 -16.34
CA GLU A 141 6.72 -7.40 -15.11
C GLU A 141 6.54 -8.31 -13.89
N ARG A 142 7.56 -8.28 -13.04
CA ARG A 142 7.65 -9.05 -11.79
C ARG A 142 8.27 -8.19 -10.71
N LEU A 143 8.01 -8.53 -9.45
CA LEU A 143 8.59 -7.83 -8.32
C LEU A 143 9.31 -8.82 -7.41
N THR A 144 10.62 -8.60 -7.19
CA THR A 144 11.43 -9.46 -6.31
C THR A 144 10.85 -9.59 -4.90
N MET A 145 10.92 -10.79 -4.33
CA MET A 145 10.57 -11.03 -2.92
C MET A 145 11.62 -10.47 -1.95
N ASN A 146 12.80 -10.07 -2.43
CA ASN A 146 13.81 -9.48 -1.57
C ASN A 146 13.34 -8.11 -1.03
N SER A 147 13.07 -8.04 0.26
CA SER A 147 12.63 -6.82 0.95
C SER A 147 13.75 -5.80 1.17
N ARG A 148 15.02 -6.23 1.06
CA ARG A 148 16.23 -5.40 1.29
C ARG A 148 17.27 -5.60 0.17
N PRO A 149 17.03 -5.01 -1.01
CA PRO A 149 18.04 -5.04 -2.08
C PRO A 149 19.30 -4.29 -1.64
N LYS A 150 20.45 -4.63 -2.23
CA LYS A 150 21.76 -3.98 -1.96
C LYS A 150 21.68 -2.46 -2.09
N ASN A 151 20.89 -1.95 -3.05
CA ASN A 151 20.63 -0.53 -3.20
C ASN A 151 19.20 -0.20 -2.69
N PRO A 152 19.08 0.52 -1.56
CA PRO A 152 17.78 0.87 -0.95
C PRO A 152 16.83 1.64 -1.89
N LYS A 153 17.35 2.32 -2.91
CA LYS A 153 16.56 3.01 -3.94
C LYS A 153 15.55 2.08 -4.62
N TYR A 154 15.87 0.79 -4.75
CA TYR A 154 15.02 -0.22 -5.40
C TYR A 154 14.15 -1.00 -4.43
N ALA A 155 14.20 -0.68 -3.14
CA ALA A 155 13.34 -1.32 -2.16
C ALA A 155 11.88 -0.92 -2.37
N ARG A 156 11.00 -1.92 -2.59
CA ARG A 156 9.54 -1.76 -2.71
C ARG A 156 8.84 -2.68 -1.72
N ASN A 157 7.67 -2.27 -1.23
CA ASN A 157 6.83 -3.20 -0.49
C ASN A 157 6.20 -4.23 -1.46
N LYS A 158 5.62 -5.29 -0.91
CA LYS A 158 5.01 -6.36 -1.69
C LYS A 158 3.47 -6.27 -1.65
N ASN A 159 2.95 -5.15 -1.12
CA ASN A 159 1.53 -4.88 -1.16
C ASN A 159 1.14 -4.51 -2.59
N VAL A 160 0.10 -5.14 -3.07
CA VAL A 160 -0.40 -4.96 -4.44
C VAL A 160 -1.89 -4.64 -4.39
N LEU A 161 -2.28 -3.57 -5.03
CA LEU A 161 -3.68 -3.29 -5.32
C LEU A 161 -4.02 -3.87 -6.69
N VAL A 162 -4.94 -4.83 -6.73
CA VAL A 162 -5.41 -5.44 -7.97
C VAL A 162 -6.86 -5.03 -8.20
N ILE A 163 -7.13 -4.40 -9.32
CA ILE A 163 -8.46 -3.94 -9.69
C ILE A 163 -8.89 -4.58 -11.00
N GLY A 164 -10.06 -5.18 -10.98
CA GLY A 164 -10.61 -5.77 -12.20
C GLY A 164 -12.08 -6.11 -12.07
N GLY A 165 -12.89 -5.67 -13.01
CA GLY A 165 -14.31 -5.96 -13.05
C GLY A 165 -14.64 -7.45 -13.01
N SER A 166 -15.91 -7.80 -12.88
CA SER A 166 -16.34 -9.19 -12.97
C SER A 166 -15.91 -9.79 -14.32
N GLY A 167 -15.36 -11.00 -14.29
CA GLY A 167 -14.86 -11.68 -15.50
C GLY A 167 -13.49 -11.16 -16.01
N SER A 168 -12.85 -10.19 -15.37
CA SER A 168 -11.52 -9.71 -15.79
C SER A 168 -10.39 -10.71 -15.58
N GLY A 169 -10.67 -11.81 -14.86
CA GLY A 169 -9.72 -12.90 -14.63
C GLY A 169 -8.75 -12.65 -13.46
N LYS A 170 -9.13 -11.88 -12.44
CA LYS A 170 -8.33 -11.63 -11.23
C LYS A 170 -7.70 -12.91 -10.66
N THR A 171 -8.53 -13.93 -10.45
CA THR A 171 -8.09 -15.22 -9.92
C THR A 171 -7.14 -15.94 -10.86
N ARG A 172 -7.47 -16.01 -12.17
CA ARG A 172 -6.70 -16.73 -13.19
C ARG A 172 -5.36 -16.06 -13.49
N PHE A 173 -5.34 -14.73 -13.64
CA PHE A 173 -4.14 -14.01 -14.10
C PHE A 173 -3.26 -13.49 -12.97
N TYR A 174 -3.76 -13.46 -11.72
CA TYR A 174 -2.99 -12.94 -10.60
C TYR A 174 -2.92 -13.92 -9.41
N VAL A 175 -4.05 -14.41 -8.88
CA VAL A 175 -4.04 -15.23 -7.66
C VAL A 175 -3.35 -16.57 -7.89
N LYS A 176 -3.82 -17.38 -8.85
CA LYS A 176 -3.25 -18.70 -9.15
C LYS A 176 -1.77 -18.64 -9.54
N PRO A 177 -1.30 -17.72 -10.42
CA PRO A 177 0.13 -17.60 -10.73
C PRO A 177 0.99 -17.38 -9.48
N ASN A 178 0.51 -16.56 -8.56
CA ASN A 178 1.24 -16.26 -7.33
C ASN A 178 1.21 -17.40 -6.30
N LEU A 179 0.16 -18.22 -6.27
CA LEU A 179 0.12 -19.47 -5.48
C LEU A 179 1.11 -20.50 -6.04
N MET A 180 1.21 -20.62 -7.36
CA MET A 180 2.16 -21.51 -8.04
C MET A 180 3.62 -21.19 -7.77
N GLN A 181 3.94 -19.96 -7.32
CA GLN A 181 5.32 -19.59 -6.94
C GLN A 181 5.82 -20.31 -5.69
N MET A 182 4.94 -20.69 -4.78
CA MET A 182 5.24 -21.50 -3.58
C MET A 182 6.44 -21.00 -2.74
N HIS A 183 6.71 -19.69 -2.73
CA HIS A 183 7.83 -19.09 -1.99
C HIS A 183 7.50 -18.61 -0.58
N SER A 184 6.22 -18.52 -0.23
CA SER A 184 5.71 -17.92 1.02
C SER A 184 4.69 -18.83 1.69
N SER A 185 4.32 -18.55 2.93
CA SER A 185 3.01 -18.95 3.44
C SER A 185 1.94 -18.09 2.80
N TYR A 186 0.77 -18.65 2.58
CA TYR A 186 -0.33 -17.96 1.93
C TYR A 186 -1.57 -17.92 2.82
N VAL A 187 -2.23 -16.77 2.84
CA VAL A 187 -3.58 -16.61 3.39
C VAL A 187 -4.45 -16.09 2.25
N VAL A 188 -5.38 -16.91 1.81
CA VAL A 188 -6.13 -16.69 0.57
C VAL A 188 -7.60 -16.55 0.89
N THR A 189 -8.21 -15.41 0.56
CA THR A 189 -9.67 -15.32 0.53
C THR A 189 -10.17 -15.98 -0.76
N ASP A 190 -11.09 -16.91 -0.63
CA ASP A 190 -11.64 -17.70 -1.73
C ASP A 190 -13.17 -17.55 -1.78
N PRO A 191 -13.70 -16.61 -2.60
CA PRO A 191 -15.13 -16.28 -2.60
C PRO A 191 -16.08 -17.42 -2.99
N LYS A 192 -15.57 -18.52 -3.52
CA LYS A 192 -16.39 -19.64 -4.00
C LYS A 192 -15.92 -21.00 -3.47
N GLY A 193 -14.79 -21.05 -2.80
CA GLY A 193 -14.16 -22.29 -2.40
C GLY A 193 -13.54 -23.09 -3.55
N THR A 194 -13.36 -22.46 -4.73
CA THR A 194 -12.77 -23.13 -5.89
C THR A 194 -11.25 -23.14 -5.86
N LEU A 195 -10.61 -22.12 -5.28
CA LEU A 195 -9.16 -22.02 -5.21
C LEU A 195 -8.53 -23.15 -4.40
N VAL A 196 -9.14 -23.53 -3.27
CA VAL A 196 -8.66 -24.66 -2.48
C VAL A 196 -8.75 -25.97 -3.26
N LEU A 197 -9.81 -26.19 -4.04
CA LEU A 197 -9.98 -27.37 -4.89
C LEU A 197 -8.93 -27.44 -6.00
N GLU A 198 -8.70 -26.30 -6.68
CA GLU A 198 -7.85 -26.18 -7.86
C GLU A 198 -6.35 -26.14 -7.53
N CYS A 199 -5.96 -25.60 -6.37
CA CYS A 199 -4.56 -25.36 -6.00
C CYS A 199 -4.12 -26.13 -4.75
N GLY A 200 -5.06 -26.64 -3.93
CA GLY A 200 -4.78 -27.24 -2.63
C GLY A 200 -3.86 -28.46 -2.71
N LYS A 201 -4.09 -29.37 -3.67
CA LYS A 201 -3.26 -30.57 -3.87
C LYS A 201 -1.81 -30.20 -4.21
N MET A 202 -1.61 -29.25 -5.12
CA MET A 202 -0.27 -28.75 -5.46
C MET A 202 0.47 -28.27 -4.21
N LEU A 203 -0.18 -27.46 -3.37
CA LEU A 203 0.44 -26.93 -2.15
C LEU A 203 0.71 -28.04 -1.13
N TYR A 204 -0.25 -28.93 -0.91
CA TYR A 204 -0.12 -30.04 0.04
C TYR A 204 1.04 -30.98 -0.31
N GLU A 205 1.15 -31.39 -1.57
CA GLU A 205 2.22 -32.27 -2.04
C GLU A 205 3.60 -31.58 -2.01
N ASN A 206 3.65 -30.24 -2.01
CA ASN A 206 4.87 -29.46 -1.86
C ASN A 206 5.14 -28.99 -0.42
N GLY A 207 4.55 -29.69 0.56
CA GLY A 207 4.87 -29.56 1.98
C GLY A 207 4.20 -28.39 2.72
N TYR A 208 3.10 -27.87 2.19
CA TYR A 208 2.29 -26.89 2.90
C TYR A 208 1.34 -27.57 3.90
N ASP A 209 1.22 -27.00 5.08
CA ASP A 209 0.14 -27.28 6.00
C ASP A 209 -1.13 -26.54 5.50
N ILE A 210 -2.13 -27.29 5.04
CA ILE A 210 -3.37 -26.71 4.51
C ILE A 210 -4.33 -26.44 5.66
N LYS A 211 -4.80 -25.20 5.76
CA LYS A 211 -5.83 -24.77 6.72
C LYS A 211 -7.03 -24.25 5.95
N ILE A 212 -8.23 -24.54 6.44
CA ILE A 212 -9.48 -24.17 5.76
C ILE A 212 -10.45 -23.59 6.78
N LEU A 213 -10.83 -22.33 6.56
CA LEU A 213 -11.97 -21.70 7.25
C LEU A 213 -13.08 -21.48 6.21
N ASN A 214 -14.20 -22.18 6.34
CA ASN A 214 -15.29 -22.11 5.38
C ASN A 214 -16.57 -21.59 6.05
N THR A 215 -16.97 -20.37 5.69
CA THR A 215 -18.19 -19.74 6.20
C THR A 215 -19.44 -20.01 5.33
N ILE A 216 -19.27 -20.68 4.19
CA ILE A 216 -20.39 -21.13 3.34
C ILE A 216 -20.89 -22.50 3.77
N ASN A 217 -19.97 -23.42 4.03
CA ASN A 217 -20.27 -24.78 4.47
C ASN A 217 -19.41 -25.13 5.67
N PHE A 218 -19.96 -24.97 6.87
CA PHE A 218 -19.26 -25.18 8.13
C PHE A 218 -18.77 -26.63 8.32
N LYS A 219 -19.40 -27.62 7.68
CA LYS A 219 -18.96 -29.03 7.74
C LYS A 219 -17.64 -29.27 6.99
N LYS A 220 -17.30 -28.40 6.02
CA LYS A 220 -16.05 -28.44 5.26
C LYS A 220 -15.04 -27.41 5.77
N SER A 221 -15.07 -27.15 7.08
CA SER A 221 -14.21 -26.15 7.73
C SER A 221 -13.45 -26.78 8.90
N MET A 222 -12.27 -26.26 9.15
CA MET A 222 -11.58 -26.42 10.44
C MET A 222 -12.20 -25.47 11.45
N LYS A 223 -12.11 -25.83 12.73
CA LYS A 223 -12.59 -25.00 13.82
C LYS A 223 -11.69 -23.79 14.05
N TYR A 224 -12.32 -22.68 14.39
CA TYR A 224 -11.64 -21.42 14.70
C TYR A 224 -12.23 -20.83 15.97
N ASN A 225 -11.43 -20.70 17.01
CA ASN A 225 -11.84 -20.09 18.27
C ASN A 225 -11.06 -18.82 18.55
N PRO A 226 -11.67 -17.63 18.46
CA PRO A 226 -11.01 -16.37 18.76
C PRO A 226 -10.44 -16.26 20.19
N PHE A 227 -11.02 -16.96 21.16
CA PHE A 227 -10.52 -16.94 22.54
C PHE A 227 -9.15 -17.60 22.69
N ALA A 228 -8.79 -18.55 21.82
CA ALA A 228 -7.48 -19.19 21.83
C ALA A 228 -6.32 -18.21 21.54
N TYR A 229 -6.63 -17.04 20.99
CA TYR A 229 -5.67 -16.01 20.61
C TYR A 229 -5.67 -14.78 21.52
N LEU A 230 -6.43 -14.81 22.61
CA LEU A 230 -6.38 -13.77 23.63
C LEU A 230 -5.17 -13.99 24.52
N ARG A 231 -4.26 -13.05 24.56
CA ARG A 231 -3.01 -13.09 25.35
C ARG A 231 -2.97 -12.01 26.43
N SER A 232 -3.83 -11.00 26.28
CA SER A 232 -3.85 -9.81 27.16
C SER A 232 -5.22 -9.13 27.13
N GLU A 233 -5.45 -8.25 28.08
CA GLU A 233 -6.61 -7.35 28.11
C GLU A 233 -6.74 -6.51 26.82
N LYS A 234 -5.60 -6.15 26.20
CA LYS A 234 -5.58 -5.42 24.92
C LYS A 234 -6.25 -6.23 23.81
N ASP A 235 -6.07 -7.56 23.80
CA ASP A 235 -6.64 -8.43 22.78
C ASP A 235 -8.14 -8.61 22.99
N ILE A 236 -8.59 -8.62 24.26
CA ILE A 236 -10.03 -8.57 24.61
C ILE A 236 -10.66 -7.30 24.02
N LEU A 237 -10.05 -6.15 24.24
CA LEU A 237 -10.55 -4.87 23.70
C LEU A 237 -10.58 -4.86 22.17
N LYS A 238 -9.56 -5.44 21.49
CA LYS A 238 -9.51 -5.57 20.03
C LYS A 238 -10.62 -6.49 19.51
N LEU A 239 -10.84 -7.63 20.17
CA LEU A 239 -11.91 -8.57 19.83
C LEU A 239 -13.28 -7.90 19.92
N VAL A 240 -13.59 -7.26 21.05
CA VAL A 240 -14.83 -6.51 21.24
C VAL A 240 -15.02 -5.42 20.19
N GLN A 241 -13.96 -4.65 19.90
CA GLN A 241 -14.02 -3.61 18.86
C GLN A 241 -14.35 -4.21 17.49
N THR A 242 -13.77 -5.36 17.14
CA THR A 242 -14.00 -6.01 15.85
C THR A 242 -15.41 -6.57 15.74
N ILE A 243 -15.91 -7.21 16.81
CA ILE A 243 -17.31 -7.67 16.86
C ILE A 243 -18.26 -6.51 16.59
N ILE A 244 -18.16 -5.43 17.36
CA ILE A 244 -19.06 -4.28 17.22
C ILE A 244 -18.95 -3.59 15.86
N ALA A 245 -17.75 -3.50 15.29
CA ALA A 245 -17.54 -2.86 14.00
C ALA A 245 -18.22 -3.62 12.83
N ASN A 246 -18.35 -4.95 12.95
CA ASN A 246 -18.84 -5.81 11.86
C ASN A 246 -20.23 -6.41 12.12
N THR A 247 -20.87 -6.11 13.25
CA THR A 247 -22.22 -6.56 13.56
C THR A 247 -23.21 -5.37 13.70
N LYS A 248 -22.92 -4.25 13.05
CA LYS A 248 -23.83 -3.10 12.98
C LYS A 248 -24.94 -3.43 12.01
N GLY A 249 -26.20 -3.19 12.43
CA GLY A 249 -27.35 -3.26 11.54
C GLY A 249 -27.35 -2.14 10.49
N ASP A 250 -27.99 -2.39 9.36
CA ASP A 250 -28.24 -1.38 8.34
C ASP A 250 -29.08 -0.24 8.92
N GLY A 251 -28.49 0.95 9.04
CA GLY A 251 -29.20 2.15 9.51
C GLY A 251 -28.76 2.71 10.86
N GLU A 252 -27.80 2.13 11.57
CA GLU A 252 -27.21 2.74 12.77
C GLU A 252 -26.54 4.09 12.42
N LYS A 253 -27.20 5.18 12.78
CA LYS A 253 -26.68 6.55 12.59
C LYS A 253 -25.58 6.86 13.61
N ALA A 254 -24.69 7.79 13.26
CA ALA A 254 -23.56 8.24 14.07
C ALA A 254 -23.92 8.87 15.45
N GLY A 255 -25.19 8.84 15.88
CA GLY A 255 -25.68 9.40 17.14
C GLY A 255 -25.82 8.42 18.30
N GLU A 256 -25.55 7.12 18.09
CA GLU A 256 -25.75 6.07 19.11
C GLU A 256 -24.49 5.75 19.93
N ASP A 257 -23.63 6.71 20.16
CA ASP A 257 -22.34 6.52 20.85
C ASP A 257 -22.49 5.96 22.28
N PHE A 258 -23.58 6.30 22.97
CA PHE A 258 -23.85 5.79 24.33
C PHE A 258 -24.09 4.27 24.33
N TRP A 259 -24.99 3.78 23.47
CA TRP A 259 -25.34 2.35 23.41
C TRP A 259 -24.14 1.49 23.04
N VAL A 260 -23.40 1.87 22.01
CA VAL A 260 -22.17 1.20 21.57
C VAL A 260 -21.10 1.19 22.68
N LYS A 261 -20.97 2.27 23.44
CA LYS A 261 -20.04 2.31 24.58
C LYS A 261 -20.47 1.36 25.71
N ALA A 262 -21.77 1.31 26.01
CA ALA A 262 -22.30 0.41 27.04
C ALA A 262 -22.19 -1.06 26.64
N GLU A 263 -22.49 -1.41 25.39
CA GLU A 263 -22.27 -2.75 24.83
C GLU A 263 -20.80 -3.17 24.92
N LYS A 264 -19.87 -2.27 24.58
CA LYS A 264 -18.44 -2.53 24.70
C LYS A 264 -18.04 -2.86 26.14
N LEU A 265 -18.54 -2.11 27.11
CA LEU A 265 -18.26 -2.39 28.52
C LEU A 265 -18.76 -3.78 28.94
N TYR A 266 -19.97 -4.11 28.51
CA TYR A 266 -20.59 -5.39 28.84
C TYR A 266 -19.85 -6.57 28.20
N TYR A 267 -19.60 -6.55 26.88
CA TYR A 267 -18.80 -7.58 26.22
C TYR A 267 -17.39 -7.69 26.81
N THR A 268 -16.75 -6.56 27.12
CA THR A 268 -15.42 -6.57 27.72
C THR A 268 -15.43 -7.21 29.11
N ALA A 269 -16.49 -6.99 29.89
CA ALA A 269 -16.65 -7.64 31.20
C ALA A 269 -16.80 -9.15 31.05
N LEU A 270 -17.73 -9.61 30.21
CA LEU A 270 -18.01 -11.05 30.04
C LEU A 270 -16.82 -11.78 29.43
N ILE A 271 -16.23 -11.27 28.34
CA ILE A 271 -15.06 -11.87 27.70
C ILE A 271 -13.86 -11.85 28.64
N GLY A 272 -13.70 -10.79 29.44
CA GLY A 272 -12.68 -10.71 30.47
C GLY A 272 -12.88 -11.75 31.56
N TYR A 273 -14.12 -11.98 32.02
CA TYR A 273 -14.43 -13.04 32.97
C TYR A 273 -14.08 -14.42 32.40
N ILE A 274 -14.53 -14.72 31.17
CA ILE A 274 -14.23 -15.99 30.50
C ILE A 274 -12.72 -16.19 30.35
N TYR A 275 -11.99 -15.17 29.96
CA TYR A 275 -10.54 -15.24 29.75
C TYR A 275 -9.79 -15.63 31.04
N TYR A 276 -10.14 -15.04 32.18
CA TYR A 276 -9.42 -15.23 33.43
C TYR A 276 -9.94 -16.39 34.28
N GLU A 277 -11.24 -16.57 34.36
CA GLU A 277 -11.87 -17.46 35.35
C GLU A 277 -12.45 -18.76 34.75
N ALA A 278 -12.75 -18.80 33.44
CA ALA A 278 -13.32 -19.98 32.83
C ALA A 278 -12.27 -21.08 32.55
N PRO A 279 -12.63 -22.38 32.67
CA PRO A 279 -11.79 -23.47 32.19
C PRO A 279 -11.52 -23.39 30.69
N GLU A 280 -10.38 -23.90 30.22
CA GLU A 280 -9.98 -23.83 28.81
C GLU A 280 -11.06 -24.27 27.80
N LYS A 281 -11.81 -25.33 28.14
CA LYS A 281 -12.88 -25.85 27.28
C LYS A 281 -14.09 -24.92 27.17
N GLU A 282 -14.23 -23.99 28.09
CA GLU A 282 -15.33 -23.02 28.15
C GLU A 282 -14.91 -21.62 27.62
N LYS A 283 -13.64 -21.43 27.26
CA LYS A 283 -13.17 -20.20 26.64
C LYS A 283 -13.57 -20.15 25.17
N ASN A 284 -14.84 -19.85 24.90
CA ASN A 284 -15.41 -19.78 23.55
C ASN A 284 -16.68 -18.91 23.50
N PHE A 285 -17.20 -18.70 22.29
CA PHE A 285 -18.42 -17.91 22.08
C PHE A 285 -19.68 -18.55 22.65
N LYS A 286 -19.73 -19.87 22.77
CA LYS A 286 -20.88 -20.54 23.40
C LYS A 286 -21.05 -20.08 24.85
N THR A 287 -19.97 -20.06 25.62
CA THR A 287 -20.00 -19.59 27.02
C THR A 287 -20.38 -18.11 27.10
N LEU A 288 -19.91 -17.29 26.16
CA LEU A 288 -20.31 -15.87 26.10
C LEU A 288 -21.82 -15.72 25.91
N LEU A 289 -22.42 -16.50 25.00
CA LEU A 289 -23.86 -16.49 24.75
C LEU A 289 -24.63 -17.00 25.97
N ASP A 290 -24.22 -18.14 26.55
CA ASP A 290 -24.83 -18.68 27.76
C ASP A 290 -24.83 -17.65 28.91
N MET A 291 -23.77 -16.84 29.03
CA MET A 291 -23.69 -15.73 29.99
C MET A 291 -24.64 -14.58 29.66
N ILE A 292 -24.76 -14.21 28.38
CA ILE A 292 -25.71 -13.17 27.95
C ILE A 292 -27.16 -13.61 28.22
N ASP A 293 -27.48 -14.85 27.88
CA ASP A 293 -28.83 -15.42 28.13
C ASP A 293 -29.16 -15.48 29.61
N ALA A 294 -28.16 -15.75 30.45
CA ALA A 294 -28.32 -15.76 31.92
C ALA A 294 -28.42 -14.37 32.56
N SER A 295 -28.23 -13.29 31.76
CA SER A 295 -28.22 -11.90 32.24
C SER A 295 -29.61 -11.27 32.18
N GLU A 296 -30.58 -11.85 32.85
CA GLU A 296 -31.93 -11.29 32.93
C GLU A 296 -31.97 -9.99 33.74
N VAL A 297 -32.68 -8.96 33.26
CA VAL A 297 -32.94 -7.72 33.99
C VAL A 297 -34.43 -7.56 34.19
N ARG A 298 -34.86 -7.37 35.47
CA ARG A 298 -36.24 -7.07 35.82
C ARG A 298 -36.42 -5.53 35.97
N GLU A 299 -37.42 -4.99 35.30
CA GLU A 299 -37.69 -3.55 35.32
C GLU A 299 -38.37 -3.12 36.61
N ASP A 300 -39.10 -4.04 37.25
CA ASP A 300 -39.89 -3.87 38.44
C ASP A 300 -39.14 -4.12 39.74
N ASP A 301 -37.93 -4.68 39.67
CA ASP A 301 -37.09 -5.00 40.83
C ASP A 301 -35.63 -4.65 40.55
N GLU A 302 -35.20 -3.49 40.98
CA GLU A 302 -33.82 -3.03 40.84
C GLU A 302 -32.82 -3.79 41.76
N THR A 303 -33.37 -4.53 42.75
CA THR A 303 -32.54 -5.33 43.66
C THR A 303 -32.33 -6.76 43.17
N TYR A 304 -33.01 -7.12 42.07
CA TYR A 304 -32.87 -8.46 41.47
C TYR A 304 -31.44 -8.72 40.99
N MET A 305 -30.87 -9.80 41.50
CA MET A 305 -29.55 -10.27 41.11
C MET A 305 -29.65 -11.52 40.24
N ASN A 306 -29.34 -11.38 38.97
CA ASN A 306 -29.27 -12.51 38.05
C ASN A 306 -28.01 -13.39 38.31
N PRO A 307 -27.89 -14.59 37.69
CA PRO A 307 -26.73 -15.46 37.87
C PRO A 307 -25.39 -14.78 37.58
N ILE A 308 -25.34 -13.90 36.60
CA ILE A 308 -24.09 -13.19 36.20
C ILE A 308 -23.71 -12.13 37.24
N ASP A 309 -24.69 -11.40 37.80
CA ASP A 309 -24.45 -10.48 38.91
C ASP A 309 -23.76 -11.21 40.09
N ARG A 310 -24.23 -12.43 40.43
CA ARG A 310 -23.65 -13.22 41.52
C ARG A 310 -22.22 -13.68 41.22
N LEU A 311 -21.94 -14.04 39.96
CA LEU A 311 -20.56 -14.39 39.53
C LEU A 311 -19.60 -13.20 39.70
N PHE A 312 -20.03 -12.04 39.24
CA PHE A 312 -19.20 -10.82 39.36
C PHE A 312 -19.08 -10.33 40.81
N GLU A 313 -20.12 -10.48 41.63
CA GLU A 313 -20.04 -10.17 43.07
C GLU A 313 -19.04 -11.09 43.79
N ALA A 314 -19.09 -12.38 43.48
CA ALA A 314 -18.14 -13.34 44.05
C ALA A 314 -16.70 -13.05 43.64
N LEU A 315 -16.48 -12.66 42.36
CA LEU A 315 -15.17 -12.27 41.85
C LEU A 315 -14.70 -10.95 42.47
N GLU A 316 -15.60 -9.99 42.68
CA GLU A 316 -15.29 -8.72 43.32
C GLU A 316 -14.84 -8.90 44.78
N LYS A 317 -15.49 -9.83 45.51
CA LYS A 317 -15.06 -10.16 46.89
C LYS A 317 -13.67 -10.79 46.94
N LYS A 318 -13.29 -11.54 45.89
CA LYS A 318 -11.98 -12.17 45.73
C LYS A 318 -10.90 -11.15 45.28
N ASP A 319 -11.21 -10.35 44.25
CA ASP A 319 -10.33 -9.31 43.69
C ASP A 319 -11.13 -8.09 43.22
N PRO A 320 -11.29 -7.07 44.05
CA PRO A 320 -11.96 -5.81 43.69
C PRO A 320 -11.28 -5.06 42.54
N SER A 321 -10.01 -5.36 42.26
CA SER A 321 -9.22 -4.70 41.23
C SER A 321 -9.29 -5.40 39.86
N HIS A 322 -9.93 -6.56 39.80
CA HIS A 322 -10.01 -7.40 38.62
C HIS A 322 -10.56 -6.65 37.40
N PHE A 323 -9.91 -6.84 36.24
CA PHE A 323 -10.24 -6.13 35.00
C PHE A 323 -11.72 -6.27 34.63
N ALA A 324 -12.24 -7.50 34.62
CA ALA A 324 -13.62 -7.78 34.27
C ALA A 324 -14.63 -7.13 35.24
N VAL A 325 -14.35 -7.15 36.54
CA VAL A 325 -15.16 -6.49 37.58
C VAL A 325 -15.24 -4.99 37.34
N LYS A 326 -14.12 -4.33 37.03
CA LYS A 326 -14.11 -2.89 36.73
C LYS A 326 -14.96 -2.55 35.50
N GLN A 327 -14.98 -3.39 34.48
CA GLN A 327 -15.82 -3.15 33.31
C GLN A 327 -17.31 -3.40 33.63
N TYR A 328 -17.60 -4.47 34.36
CA TYR A 328 -18.95 -4.81 34.75
C TYR A 328 -19.60 -3.74 35.65
N LYS A 329 -18.86 -3.23 36.63
CA LYS A 329 -19.33 -2.10 37.47
C LYS A 329 -19.70 -0.88 36.64
N LYS A 330 -18.94 -0.53 35.62
CA LYS A 330 -19.26 0.59 34.74
C LYS A 330 -20.53 0.32 33.94
N TYR A 331 -20.74 -0.91 33.45
CA TYR A 331 -21.97 -1.32 32.79
C TYR A 331 -23.16 -1.22 33.74
N LYS A 332 -23.03 -1.67 34.99
CA LYS A 332 -24.12 -1.66 36.00
C LYS A 332 -24.55 -0.25 36.45
N LEU A 333 -23.86 0.82 36.02
CA LEU A 333 -24.36 2.19 36.17
C LEU A 333 -25.61 2.43 35.32
N ALA A 334 -25.84 1.62 34.30
CA ALA A 334 -27.11 1.61 33.57
C ALA A 334 -28.13 0.77 34.35
N ALA A 335 -29.30 1.34 34.64
CA ALA A 335 -30.35 0.69 35.41
C ALA A 335 -31.66 0.49 34.62
N GLY A 336 -32.48 -0.45 35.06
CA GLY A 336 -33.84 -0.66 34.57
C GLY A 336 -33.92 -0.86 33.05
N LYS A 337 -34.75 -0.04 32.40
CA LYS A 337 -34.98 -0.10 30.93
C LYS A 337 -33.75 0.08 30.11
N THR A 338 -32.79 0.88 30.57
CA THR A 338 -31.52 1.10 29.85
C THR A 338 -30.67 -0.16 29.83
N ALA A 339 -30.51 -0.83 30.96
CA ALA A 339 -29.78 -2.10 31.05
C ALA A 339 -30.41 -3.18 30.17
N LYS A 340 -31.74 -3.31 30.20
CA LYS A 340 -32.49 -4.24 29.35
C LYS A 340 -32.27 -3.98 27.85
N SER A 341 -32.30 -2.71 27.44
CA SER A 341 -32.07 -2.34 26.05
C SER A 341 -30.64 -2.65 25.60
N ILE A 342 -29.64 -2.47 26.46
CA ILE A 342 -28.24 -2.87 26.17
C ILE A 342 -28.14 -4.39 25.97
N LEU A 343 -28.79 -5.20 26.84
CA LEU A 343 -28.77 -6.65 26.73
C LEU A 343 -29.45 -7.14 25.44
N ILE A 344 -30.60 -6.55 25.08
CA ILE A 344 -31.29 -6.86 23.82
C ILE A 344 -30.38 -6.55 22.63
N SER A 345 -29.69 -5.40 22.64
CA SER A 345 -28.76 -5.03 21.58
C SER A 345 -27.58 -5.99 21.50
N CYS A 346 -27.00 -6.37 22.64
CA CYS A 346 -25.93 -7.38 22.70
C CYS A 346 -26.38 -8.73 22.14
N GLY A 347 -27.55 -9.23 22.54
CA GLY A 347 -28.10 -10.48 22.02
C GLY A 347 -28.37 -10.42 20.51
N ALA A 348 -28.96 -9.32 20.02
CA ALA A 348 -29.22 -9.14 18.60
C ALA A 348 -27.95 -9.14 17.73
N ARG A 349 -26.85 -8.54 18.21
CA ARG A 349 -25.55 -8.57 17.48
C ARG A 349 -24.96 -9.97 17.35
N LEU A 350 -25.21 -10.85 18.32
CA LEU A 350 -24.70 -12.22 18.32
C LEU A 350 -25.76 -13.24 17.86
N ALA A 351 -26.92 -12.79 17.37
CA ALA A 351 -27.97 -13.68 16.86
C ALA A 351 -27.48 -14.70 15.79
N PRO A 352 -26.50 -14.41 14.91
CA PRO A 352 -25.95 -15.43 14.01
C PRO A 352 -25.40 -16.67 14.73
N PHE A 353 -24.99 -16.55 16.00
CA PHE A 353 -24.51 -17.69 16.80
C PHE A 353 -25.63 -18.61 17.31
N ASP A 354 -26.90 -18.30 17.08
CA ASP A 354 -28.01 -19.23 17.32
C ASP A 354 -27.94 -20.43 16.38
N ILE A 355 -27.20 -20.27 15.27
CA ILE A 355 -26.87 -21.35 14.35
C ILE A 355 -25.90 -22.32 15.03
N ARG A 356 -26.35 -23.56 15.24
CA ARG A 356 -25.58 -24.59 15.95
C ARG A 356 -24.24 -24.87 15.30
N GLU A 357 -24.22 -24.96 13.96
CA GLU A 357 -23.00 -25.23 13.19
C GLU A 357 -21.94 -24.12 13.37
N LEU A 358 -22.36 -22.86 13.49
CA LEU A 358 -21.44 -21.75 13.75
C LEU A 358 -20.86 -21.84 15.17
N ARG A 359 -21.66 -22.20 16.17
CA ARG A 359 -21.16 -22.42 17.53
C ARG A 359 -20.16 -23.57 17.60
N GLU A 360 -20.41 -24.63 16.86
CA GLU A 360 -19.48 -25.77 16.75
C GLU A 360 -18.18 -25.37 16.04
N LEU A 361 -18.26 -24.58 14.96
CA LEU A 361 -17.10 -24.03 14.26
C LEU A 361 -16.19 -23.22 15.20
N MET A 362 -16.78 -22.41 16.07
CA MET A 362 -16.07 -21.48 16.94
C MET A 362 -15.82 -22.00 18.36
N SER A 363 -15.96 -23.32 18.59
CA SER A 363 -15.78 -23.94 19.90
C SER A 363 -14.32 -24.24 20.28
N GLU A 364 -13.51 -24.63 19.31
CA GLU A 364 -12.09 -25.00 19.45
C GLU A 364 -11.24 -24.36 18.35
N ASP A 365 -9.92 -24.38 18.50
CA ASP A 365 -9.04 -23.84 17.46
C ASP A 365 -8.22 -24.92 16.76
N GLU A 366 -8.22 -24.89 15.42
CA GLU A 366 -7.44 -25.75 14.54
C GLU A 366 -6.63 -24.98 13.52
N LEU A 367 -6.89 -23.66 13.40
CA LEU A 367 -6.22 -22.83 12.41
C LEU A 367 -4.77 -22.55 12.76
N GLU A 368 -4.43 -22.45 14.04
CA GLU A 368 -3.08 -22.13 14.52
C GLU A 368 -2.53 -20.88 13.84
N LEU A 369 -3.31 -19.79 13.84
CA LEU A 369 -2.98 -18.53 13.14
C LEU A 369 -1.61 -17.99 13.50
N ASP A 370 -1.17 -18.20 14.74
CA ASP A 370 0.12 -17.76 15.25
C ASP A 370 1.31 -18.53 14.67
N LYS A 371 1.08 -19.66 13.97
CA LYS A 371 2.14 -20.50 13.38
C LYS A 371 2.32 -20.32 11.87
N ILE A 372 1.46 -19.50 11.23
CA ILE A 372 1.48 -19.32 9.77
C ILE A 372 2.80 -18.73 9.27
N GLY A 373 3.49 -17.92 10.09
CA GLY A 373 4.81 -17.36 9.78
C GLY A 373 6.00 -18.24 10.13
N ASP A 374 5.79 -19.38 10.79
CA ASP A 374 6.87 -20.28 11.26
C ASP A 374 7.24 -21.32 10.21
N ARG A 375 6.26 -21.83 9.50
CA ARG A 375 6.37 -22.88 8.49
C ARG A 375 5.47 -22.57 7.30
N LYS A 376 5.74 -23.20 6.16
CA LYS A 376 4.90 -23.04 4.97
C LYS A 376 3.48 -23.53 5.24
N THR A 377 2.57 -22.60 5.31
CA THR A 377 1.14 -22.82 5.57
C THR A 377 0.33 -22.15 4.48
N ALA A 378 -0.75 -22.79 4.07
CA ALA A 378 -1.74 -22.19 3.17
C ALA A 378 -3.11 -22.21 3.84
N LEU A 379 -3.56 -21.05 4.30
CA LEU A 379 -4.90 -20.86 4.88
C LEU A 379 -5.85 -20.37 3.78
N PHE A 380 -6.85 -21.18 3.47
CA PHE A 380 -7.96 -20.80 2.59
C PHE A 380 -9.15 -20.34 3.42
N VAL A 381 -9.58 -19.11 3.19
CA VAL A 381 -10.71 -18.47 3.86
C VAL A 381 -11.85 -18.38 2.86
N ILE A 382 -12.76 -19.33 2.93
CA ILE A 382 -13.89 -19.44 2.00
C ILE A 382 -15.04 -18.60 2.52
N ILE A 383 -15.42 -17.59 1.73
CA ILE A 383 -16.48 -16.62 2.06
C ILE A 383 -17.54 -16.61 0.96
N SER A 384 -18.76 -16.18 1.29
CA SER A 384 -19.79 -15.97 0.26
C SER A 384 -19.54 -14.66 -0.51
N ASP A 385 -19.85 -14.68 -1.80
CA ASP A 385 -19.87 -13.49 -2.66
C ASP A 385 -21.25 -12.80 -2.67
N THR A 386 -22.28 -13.44 -2.10
CA THR A 386 -23.67 -12.97 -2.12
C THR A 386 -24.28 -12.75 -0.73
N ASP A 387 -23.65 -13.28 0.33
CA ASP A 387 -24.16 -13.22 1.71
C ASP A 387 -23.06 -12.77 2.66
N ASP A 388 -23.29 -11.70 3.39
CA ASP A 388 -22.36 -11.07 4.32
C ASP A 388 -22.61 -11.43 5.81
N THR A 389 -23.62 -12.28 6.09
CA THR A 389 -24.05 -12.65 7.44
C THR A 389 -22.90 -13.11 8.35
N PHE A 390 -21.90 -13.82 7.79
CA PHE A 390 -20.77 -14.39 8.55
C PHE A 390 -19.45 -13.64 8.33
N ASN A 391 -19.47 -12.49 7.68
CA ASN A 391 -18.26 -11.69 7.42
C ASN A 391 -17.58 -11.21 8.70
N PHE A 392 -18.32 -11.05 9.79
CA PHE A 392 -17.74 -10.71 11.10
C PHE A 392 -16.75 -11.78 11.61
N VAL A 393 -16.99 -13.07 11.36
CA VAL A 393 -16.06 -14.17 11.71
C VAL A 393 -14.74 -14.00 10.98
N VAL A 394 -14.83 -13.71 9.68
CA VAL A 394 -13.68 -13.48 8.80
C VAL A 394 -12.89 -12.23 9.21
N SER A 395 -13.60 -11.15 9.52
CA SER A 395 -12.97 -9.91 10.02
C SER A 395 -12.24 -10.10 11.34
N ILE A 396 -12.82 -10.87 12.28
CA ILE A 396 -12.16 -11.22 13.55
C ILE A 396 -10.89 -12.02 13.26
N MET A 397 -10.98 -13.03 12.41
CA MET A 397 -9.85 -13.89 12.04
C MET A 397 -8.71 -13.07 11.43
N TYR A 398 -8.97 -12.20 10.44
CA TYR A 398 -7.94 -11.36 9.84
C TYR A 398 -7.36 -10.33 10.82
N SER A 399 -8.20 -9.73 11.66
CA SER A 399 -7.74 -8.80 12.70
C SER A 399 -6.79 -9.50 13.68
N GLN A 400 -7.11 -10.71 14.11
CA GLN A 400 -6.24 -11.51 14.97
C GLN A 400 -4.98 -11.96 14.24
N LEU A 401 -5.09 -12.49 13.03
CA LEU A 401 -3.97 -12.93 12.22
C LEU A 401 -2.89 -11.85 12.09
N PHE A 402 -3.27 -10.65 11.63
CA PHE A 402 -2.31 -9.56 11.45
C PHE A 402 -1.65 -9.14 12.75
N ASN A 403 -2.42 -9.05 13.85
CA ASN A 403 -1.86 -8.70 15.15
C ASN A 403 -0.89 -9.78 15.65
N LEU A 404 -1.31 -11.06 15.59
CA LEU A 404 -0.49 -12.20 16.04
C LEU A 404 0.83 -12.30 15.28
N LEU A 405 0.78 -12.18 13.95
CA LEU A 405 1.97 -12.23 13.12
C LEU A 405 2.91 -11.05 13.36
N CYS A 406 2.36 -9.85 13.57
CA CYS A 406 3.17 -8.67 13.91
C CYS A 406 3.84 -8.80 15.27
N ASP A 407 3.06 -9.16 16.31
CA ASP A 407 3.57 -9.34 17.67
C ASP A 407 4.64 -10.44 17.70
N LYS A 408 4.40 -11.57 17.02
CA LYS A 408 5.36 -12.67 16.93
C LYS A 408 6.63 -12.31 16.18
N ALA A 409 6.51 -11.55 15.08
CA ALA A 409 7.68 -11.05 14.36
C ALA A 409 8.55 -10.17 15.27
N ASP A 410 7.92 -9.29 16.05
CA ASP A 410 8.64 -8.34 16.92
C ASP A 410 9.22 -9.04 18.16
N ASP A 411 8.39 -9.81 18.89
CA ASP A 411 8.73 -10.32 20.20
C ASP A 411 9.56 -11.62 20.14
N VAL A 412 9.32 -12.48 19.13
CA VAL A 412 9.98 -13.80 19.03
C VAL A 412 11.13 -13.80 18.03
N TYR A 413 10.94 -13.13 16.88
CA TYR A 413 11.87 -13.21 15.75
C TYR A 413 12.68 -11.94 15.49
N GLY A 414 12.71 -10.99 16.43
CA GLY A 414 13.53 -9.78 16.32
C GLY A 414 13.15 -8.88 15.13
N GLY A 415 11.86 -8.82 14.83
CA GLY A 415 11.27 -7.92 13.82
C GLY A 415 10.92 -8.56 12.48
N ARG A 416 11.08 -9.91 12.31
CA ARG A 416 10.80 -10.59 11.04
C ARG A 416 10.38 -12.03 11.20
N LEU A 417 9.34 -12.41 10.49
CA LEU A 417 8.95 -13.81 10.39
C LEU A 417 9.99 -14.62 9.58
N PRO A 418 10.24 -15.87 9.97
CA PRO A 418 11.15 -16.77 9.23
C PRO A 418 10.62 -17.15 7.84
N VAL A 419 9.29 -17.24 7.69
CA VAL A 419 8.62 -17.47 6.41
C VAL A 419 7.78 -16.24 6.08
N HIS A 420 7.98 -15.68 4.88
CA HIS A 420 7.15 -14.56 4.40
C HIS A 420 5.67 -14.99 4.34
N VAL A 421 4.77 -14.17 4.88
CA VAL A 421 3.32 -14.42 4.81
C VAL A 421 2.69 -13.50 3.78
N ARG A 422 2.07 -14.10 2.78
CA ARG A 422 1.43 -13.39 1.70
C ARG A 422 -0.09 -13.56 1.76
N CYS A 423 -0.79 -12.46 2.06
CA CYS A 423 -2.25 -12.43 2.09
C CYS A 423 -2.78 -12.06 0.69
N LEU A 424 -3.46 -12.97 0.02
CA LEU A 424 -4.14 -12.77 -1.27
C LEU A 424 -5.63 -12.60 -0.97
N LEU A 425 -6.05 -11.34 -0.81
CA LEU A 425 -7.38 -10.97 -0.30
C LEU A 425 -8.33 -10.75 -1.49
N ASP A 426 -8.79 -11.86 -2.10
CA ASP A 426 -9.74 -11.78 -3.22
C ASP A 426 -11.12 -11.36 -2.71
N GLU A 427 -11.81 -10.52 -3.47
CA GLU A 427 -13.04 -9.83 -3.07
C GLU A 427 -12.91 -9.17 -1.67
N PHE A 428 -11.86 -8.38 -1.48
CA PHE A 428 -11.51 -7.76 -0.18
C PHE A 428 -12.68 -7.02 0.48
N ALA A 429 -13.58 -6.47 -0.31
CA ALA A 429 -14.78 -5.81 0.18
C ALA A 429 -15.71 -6.74 0.98
N ASN A 430 -15.69 -8.05 0.70
CA ASN A 430 -16.54 -9.02 1.36
C ASN A 430 -15.93 -9.57 2.68
N ILE A 431 -14.70 -9.18 3.02
CA ILE A 431 -14.08 -9.57 4.31
C ILE A 431 -14.73 -8.85 5.49
N GLY A 432 -15.39 -7.71 5.25
CA GLY A 432 -15.84 -6.78 6.27
C GLY A 432 -14.75 -5.81 6.72
N LEU A 433 -15.01 -5.04 7.77
CA LEU A 433 -14.08 -4.04 8.27
C LEU A 433 -13.02 -4.67 9.18
N ILE A 434 -11.76 -4.67 8.75
CA ILE A 434 -10.61 -4.97 9.62
C ILE A 434 -10.23 -3.67 10.33
N PRO A 435 -10.45 -3.55 11.67
CA PRO A 435 -10.17 -2.29 12.36
C PRO A 435 -8.70 -1.87 12.26
N LYS A 436 -8.46 -0.60 11.93
CA LYS A 436 -7.12 0.01 11.78
C LYS A 436 -6.26 -0.63 10.69
N PHE A 437 -6.86 -1.23 9.67
CA PHE A 437 -6.14 -1.85 8.56
C PHE A 437 -5.23 -0.87 7.82
N GLU A 438 -5.63 0.41 7.73
CA GLU A 438 -4.80 1.48 7.15
C GLU A 438 -3.45 1.66 7.86
N LYS A 439 -3.39 1.37 9.16
CA LYS A 439 -2.14 1.40 9.95
C LYS A 439 -1.37 0.09 9.81
N LEU A 440 -2.08 -1.02 9.81
CA LEU A 440 -1.47 -2.35 9.65
C LEU A 440 -0.73 -2.45 8.32
N ILE A 441 -1.37 -2.13 7.20
CA ILE A 441 -0.75 -2.24 5.86
C ILE A 441 0.52 -1.39 5.71
N ALA A 442 0.63 -0.29 6.44
CA ALA A 442 1.82 0.55 6.46
C ALA A 442 3.01 -0.12 7.17
N THR A 443 2.75 -1.00 8.15
CA THR A 443 3.76 -1.55 9.07
C THR A 443 4.15 -2.99 8.79
N ILE A 444 3.30 -3.78 8.15
CA ILE A 444 3.52 -5.23 7.91
C ILE A 444 4.74 -5.55 7.05
N ARG A 445 5.14 -4.63 6.16
CA ARG A 445 6.28 -4.81 5.27
C ARG A 445 7.57 -5.22 5.98
N SER A 446 7.90 -4.55 7.10
CA SER A 446 9.14 -4.80 7.84
C SER A 446 9.19 -6.19 8.47
N ARG A 447 8.03 -6.81 8.69
CA ARG A 447 7.81 -8.08 9.38
C ARG A 447 7.69 -9.28 8.45
N GLU A 448 8.01 -9.11 7.16
CA GLU A 448 7.85 -10.12 6.10
C GLU A 448 6.39 -10.56 5.92
N ILE A 449 5.49 -9.59 5.98
CA ILE A 449 4.06 -9.79 5.67
C ILE A 449 3.69 -8.86 4.51
N SER A 450 2.86 -9.33 3.59
CA SER A 450 2.35 -8.52 2.48
C SER A 450 0.90 -8.85 2.18
N ALA A 451 0.16 -7.85 1.68
CA ALA A 451 -1.24 -7.98 1.28
C ALA A 451 -1.43 -7.62 -0.19
N SER A 452 -2.10 -8.49 -0.91
CA SER A 452 -2.67 -8.20 -2.23
C SER A 452 -4.15 -7.92 -2.04
N ILE A 453 -4.54 -6.67 -2.16
CA ILE A 453 -5.92 -6.20 -2.04
C ILE A 453 -6.55 -6.31 -3.41
N ILE A 454 -7.51 -7.22 -3.56
CA ILE A 454 -8.14 -7.53 -4.86
C ILE A 454 -9.59 -7.07 -4.83
N LEU A 455 -9.94 -6.19 -5.76
CA LEU A 455 -11.22 -5.49 -5.81
C LEU A 455 -11.83 -5.55 -7.23
N GLN A 456 -13.13 -5.41 -7.31
CA GLN A 456 -13.80 -5.19 -8.60
C GLN A 456 -13.70 -3.73 -9.04
N ALA A 457 -13.76 -2.81 -8.06
CA ALA A 457 -13.66 -1.37 -8.27
C ALA A 457 -13.09 -0.68 -7.03
N GLN A 458 -12.43 0.45 -7.21
CA GLN A 458 -11.84 1.20 -6.10
C GLN A 458 -12.90 1.82 -5.17
N SER A 459 -14.10 2.10 -5.69
CA SER A 459 -15.23 2.57 -4.90
C SER A 459 -15.65 1.61 -3.78
N GLN A 460 -15.44 0.30 -3.94
CA GLN A 460 -15.70 -0.70 -2.90
C GLN A 460 -14.84 -0.44 -1.64
N LEU A 461 -13.56 -0.10 -1.84
CA LEU A 461 -12.68 0.22 -0.72
C LEU A 461 -13.12 1.50 0.00
N LYS A 462 -13.55 2.53 -0.76
CA LYS A 462 -14.05 3.79 -0.21
C LYS A 462 -15.35 3.61 0.57
N ALA A 463 -16.22 2.69 0.17
CA ALA A 463 -17.46 2.39 0.88
C ALA A 463 -17.18 1.85 2.31
N ILE A 464 -16.17 0.99 2.49
CA ILE A 464 -15.86 0.35 3.77
C ILE A 464 -14.94 1.23 4.64
N TYR A 465 -13.84 1.72 4.05
CA TYR A 465 -12.78 2.42 4.80
C TYR A 465 -12.88 3.95 4.73
N LYS A 466 -13.85 4.50 3.98
CA LYS A 466 -14.11 5.95 3.84
C LYS A 466 -12.79 6.70 3.54
N ASP A 467 -12.48 7.73 4.33
CA ASP A 467 -11.27 8.56 4.17
C ASP A 467 -9.94 7.78 4.34
N HIS A 468 -9.98 6.61 4.97
CA HIS A 468 -8.79 5.77 5.12
C HIS A 468 -8.45 4.95 3.86
N ALA A 469 -9.37 4.86 2.88
CA ALA A 469 -9.15 4.12 1.64
C ALA A 469 -7.91 4.60 0.88
N ASP A 470 -7.71 5.92 0.77
CA ASP A 470 -6.56 6.50 0.07
C ASP A 470 -5.24 6.18 0.79
N THR A 471 -5.26 6.07 2.11
CA THR A 471 -4.09 5.62 2.89
C THR A 471 -3.75 4.17 2.59
N ILE A 472 -4.76 3.30 2.45
CA ILE A 472 -4.56 1.89 2.10
C ILE A 472 -3.96 1.78 0.70
N VAL A 473 -4.54 2.46 -0.29
CA VAL A 473 -4.03 2.50 -1.67
C VAL A 473 -2.59 3.02 -1.71
N GLY A 474 -2.31 4.12 -1.00
CA GLY A 474 -0.98 4.73 -0.93
C GLY A 474 0.10 3.82 -0.31
N ASN A 475 -0.30 2.80 0.47
CA ASN A 475 0.60 1.78 1.02
C ASN A 475 0.76 0.53 0.12
N CYS A 476 0.17 0.53 -1.07
CA CYS A 476 0.43 -0.46 -2.11
C CYS A 476 1.41 0.13 -3.12
N ASP A 477 2.70 -0.29 -3.10
CA ASP A 477 3.68 0.20 -4.07
C ASP A 477 3.36 -0.24 -5.51
N SER A 478 2.53 -1.27 -5.67
CA SER A 478 2.11 -1.84 -6.95
C SER A 478 0.60 -1.70 -7.13
N THR A 479 0.17 -1.24 -8.30
CA THR A 479 -1.24 -1.28 -8.74
C THR A 479 -1.34 -2.01 -10.07
N LEU A 480 -2.20 -3.02 -10.13
CA LEU A 480 -2.50 -3.82 -11.32
C LEU A 480 -3.96 -3.64 -11.70
N PHE A 481 -4.20 -3.08 -12.87
CA PHE A 481 -5.54 -2.96 -13.44
C PHE A 481 -5.74 -4.00 -14.55
N LEU A 482 -6.72 -4.89 -14.37
CA LEU A 482 -7.02 -5.99 -15.26
C LEU A 482 -8.20 -5.73 -16.19
N GLY A 483 -8.72 -4.51 -16.21
CA GLY A 483 -9.89 -4.11 -16.98
C GLY A 483 -11.14 -3.89 -16.12
N GLY A 484 -11.97 -2.98 -16.55
CA GLY A 484 -13.22 -2.61 -15.86
C GLY A 484 -13.81 -1.33 -16.43
N LYS A 485 -15.07 -1.06 -16.08
CA LYS A 485 -15.84 0.11 -16.58
C LYS A 485 -16.26 1.07 -15.47
N GLU A 486 -15.86 0.83 -14.22
CA GLU A 486 -16.26 1.68 -13.10
C GLU A 486 -15.62 3.05 -13.25
N LYS A 487 -16.46 4.08 -13.30
CA LYS A 487 -16.09 5.43 -13.72
C LYS A 487 -15.02 6.07 -12.84
N THR A 488 -15.12 5.89 -11.53
CA THR A 488 -14.15 6.47 -10.57
C THR A 488 -12.77 5.84 -10.75
N THR A 489 -12.70 4.51 -10.85
CA THR A 489 -11.46 3.76 -11.08
C THR A 489 -10.79 4.16 -12.40
N VAL A 490 -11.57 4.20 -13.48
CA VAL A 490 -11.05 4.55 -14.82
C VAL A 490 -10.53 5.99 -14.84
N LYS A 491 -11.25 6.92 -14.20
CA LYS A 491 -10.84 8.33 -14.09
C LYS A 491 -9.53 8.46 -13.30
N GLU A 492 -9.46 7.90 -12.10
CA GLU A 492 -8.28 7.98 -11.25
C GLU A 492 -7.06 7.32 -11.92
N LEU A 493 -7.28 6.21 -12.64
CA LEU A 493 -6.22 5.54 -13.41
C LEU A 493 -5.69 6.45 -14.53
N SER A 494 -6.56 7.03 -15.35
CA SER A 494 -6.17 7.94 -16.44
C SER A 494 -5.39 9.15 -15.90
N GLU A 495 -5.84 9.75 -14.80
CA GLU A 495 -5.16 10.87 -14.15
C GLU A 495 -3.77 10.49 -13.62
N THR A 496 -3.62 9.30 -13.03
CA THR A 496 -2.33 8.82 -12.48
C THR A 496 -1.34 8.39 -13.56
N LEU A 497 -1.81 7.94 -14.73
CA LEU A 497 -0.96 7.67 -15.89
C LEU A 497 -0.30 8.95 -16.41
N GLY A 498 -0.97 10.10 -16.26
CA GLY A 498 -0.47 11.41 -16.61
C GLY A 498 -0.62 11.74 -18.09
N LYS A 499 0.02 12.86 -18.49
CA LYS A 499 -0.07 13.39 -19.86
C LYS A 499 1.26 13.31 -20.57
N GLU A 500 1.21 13.08 -21.88
CA GLU A 500 2.32 13.25 -22.82
C GLU A 500 2.13 14.51 -23.66
N THR A 501 3.20 15.03 -24.21
CA THR A 501 3.16 16.17 -25.14
C THR A 501 3.10 15.62 -26.55
N ILE A 502 2.04 15.94 -27.30
CA ILE A 502 1.87 15.57 -28.69
C ILE A 502 1.93 16.81 -29.60
N ASP A 503 2.35 16.59 -30.83
CA ASP A 503 2.39 17.60 -31.88
C ASP A 503 1.10 17.57 -32.69
N LEU A 504 0.46 18.72 -32.87
CA LEU A 504 -0.75 18.89 -33.68
C LEU A 504 -0.47 19.79 -34.86
N TYR A 505 -0.95 19.39 -36.01
CA TYR A 505 -0.96 20.20 -37.23
C TYR A 505 -2.40 20.65 -37.50
N ASN A 506 -2.59 21.97 -37.46
CA ASN A 506 -3.82 22.59 -37.91
C ASN A 506 -3.60 23.19 -39.30
N THR A 507 -4.38 22.74 -40.26
CA THR A 507 -4.41 23.32 -41.61
C THR A 507 -5.50 24.38 -41.65
N SER A 508 -5.12 25.61 -41.98
CA SER A 508 -6.10 26.68 -42.28
C SER A 508 -6.12 26.95 -43.77
N GLU A 509 -7.30 26.81 -44.37
CA GLU A 509 -7.54 27.21 -45.77
C GLU A 509 -8.32 28.52 -45.76
N THR A 510 -7.70 29.58 -46.27
CA THR A 510 -8.40 30.87 -46.47
C THR A 510 -8.92 30.94 -47.88
N ARG A 511 -10.26 30.95 -48.05
CA ARG A 511 -10.95 31.09 -49.32
C ARG A 511 -11.10 32.59 -49.62
N SER A 512 -10.09 33.18 -50.26
CA SER A 512 -10.13 34.49 -50.90
C SER A 512 -9.74 34.30 -52.37
N ASN A 513 -9.75 35.39 -53.17
CA ASN A 513 -9.30 35.37 -54.57
C ASN A 513 -7.89 34.81 -54.76
N GLN A 514 -7.10 34.72 -53.69
CA GLN A 514 -5.85 33.98 -53.65
C GLN A 514 -5.96 32.93 -52.53
N LYS A 515 -6.01 31.65 -52.89
CA LYS A 515 -6.00 30.52 -51.94
C LYS A 515 -4.66 30.49 -51.22
N SER A 516 -4.70 30.65 -49.91
CA SER A 516 -3.52 30.50 -49.05
C SER A 516 -3.72 29.31 -48.11
N PHE A 517 -2.74 28.43 -48.05
CA PHE A 517 -2.70 27.29 -47.15
C PHE A 517 -1.69 27.64 -46.02
N GLY A 518 -2.17 27.68 -44.78
CA GLY A 518 -1.33 27.84 -43.59
C GLY A 518 -1.23 26.52 -42.83
N LEU A 519 -0.03 26.06 -42.55
CA LEU A 519 0.27 25.02 -41.60
C LEU A 519 0.61 25.66 -40.25
N ASN A 520 -0.24 25.45 -39.26
CA ASN A 520 0.04 25.90 -37.90
C ASN A 520 0.46 24.70 -37.06
N TYR A 521 1.67 24.75 -36.54
CA TYR A 521 2.24 23.72 -35.67
C TYR A 521 1.96 24.07 -34.21
N GLN A 522 1.22 23.24 -33.49
CA GLN A 522 0.88 23.48 -32.10
C GLN A 522 1.17 22.22 -31.28
N LYS A 523 1.66 22.40 -30.06
CA LYS A 523 1.80 21.31 -29.08
C LYS A 523 0.64 21.33 -28.11
N THR A 524 0.18 20.13 -27.71
CA THR A 524 -0.85 19.97 -26.69
C THR A 524 -0.54 18.78 -25.77
N GLY A 525 -1.21 18.73 -24.63
CA GLY A 525 -1.13 17.59 -23.70
C GLY A 525 -2.25 16.59 -23.99
N LYS A 526 -1.90 15.33 -24.23
CA LYS A 526 -2.84 14.21 -24.30
C LYS A 526 -2.60 13.31 -23.09
N GLU A 527 -3.67 12.77 -22.48
CA GLU A 527 -3.55 11.68 -21.50
C GLU A 527 -2.81 10.51 -22.16
N LEU A 528 -1.87 9.88 -21.42
CA LEU A 528 -1.13 8.70 -21.92
C LEU A 528 -2.09 7.58 -22.35
N MET A 529 -3.22 7.45 -21.64
CA MET A 529 -4.37 6.66 -22.00
C MET A 529 -5.63 7.32 -21.43
N SER A 530 -6.55 7.69 -22.30
CA SER A 530 -7.80 8.36 -21.91
C SER A 530 -8.80 7.40 -21.26
N GLN A 531 -9.82 7.92 -20.60
CA GLN A 531 -10.83 7.10 -19.92
C GLN A 531 -11.59 6.16 -20.88
N ASP A 532 -11.88 6.61 -22.08
CA ASP A 532 -12.51 5.82 -23.14
C ASP A 532 -11.58 4.72 -23.65
N GLU A 533 -10.29 5.03 -23.89
CA GLU A 533 -9.28 4.05 -24.28
C GLU A 533 -9.10 2.95 -23.21
N ILE A 534 -9.10 3.31 -21.91
CA ILE A 534 -9.03 2.35 -20.79
C ILE A 534 -10.26 1.45 -20.76
N THR A 535 -11.45 2.00 -21.04
CA THR A 535 -12.71 1.25 -20.99
C THR A 535 -12.81 0.20 -22.09
N VAL A 536 -12.21 0.46 -23.24
CA VAL A 536 -12.18 -0.46 -24.41
C VAL A 536 -10.88 -1.25 -24.53
N MET A 537 -10.03 -1.21 -23.49
CA MET A 537 -8.77 -1.95 -23.46
C MET A 537 -9.00 -3.44 -23.73
N ASP A 538 -8.16 -4.03 -24.59
CA ASP A 538 -8.21 -5.45 -24.93
C ASP A 538 -8.22 -6.35 -23.68
N GLY A 539 -9.06 -7.38 -23.70
CA GLY A 539 -9.25 -8.28 -22.56
C GLY A 539 -8.01 -9.08 -22.15
N GLY A 540 -7.01 -9.21 -23.03
CA GLY A 540 -5.71 -9.83 -22.74
C GLY A 540 -4.68 -8.85 -22.16
N LYS A 541 -4.97 -7.53 -22.18
CA LYS A 541 -4.06 -6.49 -21.68
C LYS A 541 -4.36 -6.10 -20.24
N CYS A 542 -3.35 -5.52 -19.59
CA CYS A 542 -3.44 -4.96 -18.25
C CYS A 542 -2.52 -3.74 -18.11
N ILE A 543 -2.81 -2.90 -17.13
CA ILE A 543 -1.97 -1.74 -16.80
C ILE A 543 -1.33 -2.00 -15.44
N TYR A 544 -0.02 -1.88 -15.39
CA TYR A 544 0.75 -2.01 -14.15
C TYR A 544 1.45 -0.71 -13.80
N GLN A 545 1.31 -0.29 -12.54
CA GLN A 545 2.00 0.86 -11.98
C GLN A 545 2.84 0.42 -10.78
N LEU A 546 4.11 0.81 -10.76
CA LEU A 546 5.01 0.62 -9.63
C LEU A 546 5.51 1.98 -9.16
N ARG A 547 5.44 2.23 -7.86
CA ARG A 547 5.89 3.50 -7.27
C ARG A 547 7.30 3.89 -7.71
N GLY A 548 7.42 5.06 -8.35
CA GLY A 548 8.69 5.61 -8.82
C GLY A 548 9.22 4.98 -10.12
N VAL A 549 8.38 4.26 -10.85
CA VAL A 549 8.66 3.68 -12.17
C VAL A 549 7.59 4.14 -13.15
N ARG A 550 7.89 4.15 -14.44
CA ARG A 550 6.91 4.42 -15.50
C ARG A 550 5.84 3.32 -15.54
N PRO A 551 4.58 3.66 -15.85
CA PRO A 551 3.51 2.66 -15.97
C PRO A 551 3.76 1.74 -17.17
N PHE A 552 3.25 0.52 -17.10
CA PHE A 552 3.37 -0.49 -18.15
C PHE A 552 1.98 -0.87 -18.69
N LEU A 553 1.87 -0.94 -20.01
CA LEU A 553 0.75 -1.57 -20.72
C LEU A 553 1.25 -2.93 -21.21
N SER A 554 0.83 -4.00 -20.55
CA SER A 554 1.40 -5.33 -20.75
C SER A 554 0.31 -6.38 -20.97
N ASP A 555 0.72 -7.57 -21.39
CA ASP A 555 -0.17 -8.73 -21.44
C ASP A 555 -0.39 -9.28 -20.03
N LYS A 556 -1.61 -9.75 -19.75
CA LYS A 556 -1.90 -10.50 -18.53
C LYS A 556 -1.03 -11.75 -18.46
N PHE A 557 -0.69 -12.19 -17.24
CA PHE A 557 0.15 -13.37 -17.08
C PHE A 557 -0.53 -14.62 -17.64
N ASP A 558 0.11 -15.28 -18.59
CA ASP A 558 -0.37 -16.55 -19.12
C ASP A 558 -0.03 -17.69 -18.16
N ILE A 559 -1.03 -18.17 -17.44
CA ILE A 559 -0.89 -19.22 -16.43
C ILE A 559 -0.29 -20.51 -17.00
N THR A 560 -0.52 -20.81 -18.29
CA THR A 560 -0.03 -22.05 -18.95
C THR A 560 1.51 -22.05 -19.11
N LYS A 561 2.12 -20.87 -19.08
CA LYS A 561 3.59 -20.72 -19.16
C LYS A 561 4.30 -20.95 -17.82
N HIS A 562 3.54 -21.09 -16.74
CA HIS A 562 4.14 -21.35 -15.44
C HIS A 562 4.55 -22.82 -15.33
N LYS A 563 5.80 -23.11 -14.86
CA LYS A 563 6.33 -24.49 -14.75
C LYS A 563 5.45 -25.42 -13.90
N ASN A 564 4.77 -24.87 -12.89
CA ASN A 564 3.91 -25.59 -11.97
C ASN A 564 2.45 -25.68 -12.44
N TYR A 565 2.10 -25.16 -13.63
CA TYR A 565 0.75 -25.23 -14.18
C TYR A 565 0.20 -26.65 -14.26
N ARG A 566 1.09 -27.61 -14.61
CA ARG A 566 0.76 -29.04 -14.68
C ARG A 566 0.30 -29.66 -13.35
N LEU A 567 0.50 -28.98 -12.22
CA LEU A 567 0.11 -29.43 -10.88
C LEU A 567 -1.28 -28.90 -10.48
N LEU A 568 -1.92 -28.08 -11.32
CA LEU A 568 -3.25 -27.55 -11.06
C LEU A 568 -4.35 -28.44 -11.65
N GLU A 569 -5.53 -28.32 -11.10
CA GLU A 569 -6.75 -28.96 -11.65
C GLU A 569 -7.06 -28.43 -13.06
N ASP A 570 -6.76 -27.15 -13.35
CA ASP A 570 -6.88 -26.56 -14.69
C ASP A 570 -6.12 -27.35 -15.79
N TYR A 571 -5.06 -28.06 -15.41
CA TYR A 571 -4.29 -28.89 -16.35
C TYR A 571 -4.79 -30.33 -16.37
N ASP A 572 -5.03 -30.92 -15.21
CA ASP A 572 -5.50 -32.32 -15.04
C ASP A 572 -6.45 -32.40 -13.85
N LYS A 573 -7.67 -32.87 -14.09
CA LYS A 573 -8.70 -33.04 -13.05
C LYS A 573 -8.30 -33.99 -11.91
N ASN A 574 -7.35 -34.87 -12.13
CA ASN A 574 -6.76 -35.70 -11.07
C ASN A 574 -5.98 -34.87 -10.04
N ASN A 575 -5.67 -33.61 -10.32
CA ASN A 575 -5.06 -32.68 -9.37
C ASN A 575 -6.09 -31.95 -8.48
N LEU A 576 -7.35 -32.30 -8.58
CA LEU A 576 -8.38 -31.78 -7.67
C LEU A 576 -8.03 -32.14 -6.22
N PHE A 577 -8.16 -31.18 -5.31
CA PHE A 577 -7.96 -31.39 -3.89
C PHE A 577 -9.27 -31.83 -3.21
N ASP A 578 -9.29 -33.03 -2.64
CA ASP A 578 -10.43 -33.50 -1.88
C ASP A 578 -10.37 -32.98 -0.43
N VAL A 579 -11.16 -31.96 -0.17
CA VAL A 579 -11.26 -31.31 1.14
C VAL A 579 -11.86 -32.24 2.20
N GLU A 580 -12.86 -33.05 1.84
CA GLU A 580 -13.53 -33.93 2.78
C GLU A 580 -12.61 -35.07 3.21
N GLU A 581 -11.93 -35.69 2.26
CA GLU A 581 -10.93 -36.70 2.55
C GLU A 581 -9.78 -36.13 3.41
N TYR A 582 -9.30 -34.95 3.08
CA TYR A 582 -8.22 -34.29 3.82
C TYR A 582 -8.62 -34.04 5.29
N LEU A 583 -9.79 -33.46 5.54
CA LEU A 583 -10.29 -33.19 6.90
C LEU A 583 -10.49 -34.49 7.67
N THR A 584 -11.13 -35.52 7.07
CA THR A 584 -11.36 -36.82 7.68
C THR A 584 -10.05 -37.50 8.08
N ASN A 585 -9.04 -37.49 7.23
CA ASN A 585 -7.73 -38.08 7.51
C ASN A 585 -7.00 -37.36 8.64
N ARG A 586 -7.11 -36.04 8.70
CA ARG A 586 -6.55 -35.22 9.78
C ARG A 586 -7.18 -35.55 11.13
N ASP A 587 -8.51 -35.73 11.20
CA ASP A 587 -9.24 -36.12 12.42
C ASP A 587 -8.83 -37.50 12.90
N LYS A 588 -8.67 -38.48 12.00
CA LYS A 588 -8.15 -39.80 12.33
C LYS A 588 -6.75 -39.75 12.95
N VAL A 589 -5.86 -38.87 12.47
CA VAL A 589 -4.52 -38.72 13.02
C VAL A 589 -4.57 -38.09 14.41
N LYS A 590 -5.43 -37.07 14.64
CA LYS A 590 -5.65 -36.50 15.98
C LYS A 590 -6.17 -37.53 16.99
N LEU A 591 -7.17 -38.30 16.62
CA LEU A 591 -7.70 -39.36 17.47
C LEU A 591 -6.62 -40.36 17.84
N LYS A 592 -5.82 -40.84 16.89
CA LYS A 592 -4.71 -41.76 17.17
C LYS A 592 -3.67 -41.17 18.12
N SER A 593 -3.35 -39.89 18.00
CA SER A 593 -2.39 -39.20 18.89
C SER A 593 -2.95 -39.07 20.31
N SER A 594 -4.23 -38.74 20.47
CA SER A 594 -4.89 -38.65 21.79
C SER A 594 -4.96 -40.01 22.50
N TYR A 595 -5.23 -41.10 21.77
CA TYR A 595 -5.20 -42.45 22.32
C TYR A 595 -3.80 -42.89 22.77
N LYS A 596 -2.72 -42.47 22.09
CA LYS A 596 -1.34 -42.75 22.52
C LYS A 596 -1.00 -42.04 23.85
N ILE A 597 -1.43 -40.81 24.03
CA ILE A 597 -1.18 -40.06 25.27
C ILE A 597 -1.89 -40.70 26.46
N ASN A 598 -3.13 -41.12 26.29
CA ASN A 598 -3.88 -41.82 27.36
C ASN A 598 -3.30 -43.18 27.75
N ARG A 599 -2.55 -43.85 26.86
CA ARG A 599 -1.85 -45.12 27.20
C ARG A 599 -0.53 -44.92 27.97
N LEU A 600 0.05 -43.73 27.91
CA LEU A 600 1.30 -43.41 28.62
C LEU A 600 1.04 -42.89 30.06
N ASN A 601 -0.21 -42.61 30.41
CA ASN A 601 -0.61 -42.11 31.74
C ASN A 601 -1.31 -43.20 32.60
N ILE A 602 -1.19 -44.48 32.25
CA ILE A 602 -1.52 -45.66 33.01
C ILE A 602 -0.23 -46.45 33.26
#